data_a3a187e3c8d6e743c3cd31d5fe31e26f
#
_entry.id   a3a187e3c8d6e743c3cd31d5fe31e26f
#
_cell.length_a   1.000
_cell.length_b   1.000
_cell.length_c   1.000
_cell.angle_alpha   90.00
_cell.angle_beta   90.00
_cell.angle_gamma   90.00
#
_symmetry.space_group_name_H-M   'P 1'
#
loop_
_entity.id
_entity.type
_entity.pdbx_description
1 polymer ?
#
loop_
_entity_poly.entity_id
_entity_poly.type
_entity_poly.pdbx_seq_one_letter_code
_entity_poly.pdbx_strand_id
1 'polypeptide(L)'
;MNEGRLTLKSIAGYCIEEALWKLAIDIASESQEKKCYAAGIDPDMVVIDNDEFHLVPKDNVMPEFCAPEGLASETATVWSLGALLCYASSGHLIFGGSGSLYQVKHPDVKLPALQKKHASLTPLVQHCLVYSPEKRISLDELVIEARKGMELCKKRTRSKSNVKVEKEHPVTTSLDERWPEEMIDSTV
;
A
#
# COMPACT_ATOMS: atom_id res chain seq x y z
N MET A 1 11.70 8.94 22.25
CA MET A 1 12.48 7.91 21.52
C MET A 1 11.57 6.71 21.26
N ASN A 2 11.28 6.40 20.01
CA ASN A 2 10.41 5.28 19.60
C ASN A 2 11.24 4.01 19.40
N GLU A 3 12.07 3.66 20.39
CA GLU A 3 12.89 2.46 20.32
C GLU A 3 11.99 1.22 20.37
N GLY A 4 11.94 0.49 19.26
CA GLY A 4 11.28 -0.82 19.15
C GLY A 4 9.89 -0.83 18.49
N ARG A 5 9.32 0.31 18.05
CA ARG A 5 8.06 0.29 17.32
C ARG A 5 8.30 0.10 15.81
N LEU A 6 7.50 -0.77 15.20
CA LEU A 6 7.51 -0.97 13.75
C LEU A 6 6.92 0.29 13.08
N THR A 7 7.67 0.91 12.18
CA THR A 7 7.21 2.07 11.40
C THR A 7 7.07 1.73 9.94
N LEU A 8 6.29 2.52 9.21
CA LEU A 8 6.13 2.36 7.76
C LEU A 8 7.47 2.40 7.02
N LYS A 9 8.43 3.19 7.51
CA LYS A 9 9.78 3.29 6.94
C LYS A 9 10.48 1.94 6.87
N SER A 10 10.30 1.08 7.88
CA SER A 10 10.97 -0.23 7.94
C SER A 10 10.41 -1.26 6.97
N ILE A 11 9.19 -1.07 6.47
CA ILE A 11 8.51 -1.98 5.54
C ILE A 11 8.26 -1.38 4.14
N ALA A 12 8.69 -0.15 3.89
CA ALA A 12 8.48 0.52 2.61
C ALA A 12 9.10 -0.28 1.45
N GLY A 13 8.38 -0.39 0.34
CA GLY A 13 8.74 -1.21 -0.82
C GLY A 13 8.34 -2.68 -0.73
N TYR A 14 8.04 -3.18 0.47
CA TYR A 14 7.60 -4.57 0.72
C TYR A 14 6.09 -4.68 0.99
N CYS A 15 5.37 -3.57 1.09
CA CYS A 15 3.94 -3.58 1.34
C CYS A 15 3.18 -4.35 0.26
N ILE A 16 2.21 -5.16 0.69
CA ILE A 16 1.21 -5.76 -0.21
C ILE A 16 0.11 -4.75 -0.53
N GLU A 17 -0.64 -4.97 -1.60
CA GLU A 17 -1.69 -4.06 -2.05
C GLU A 17 -2.75 -3.79 -0.96
N GLU A 18 -3.16 -4.84 -0.24
CA GLU A 18 -4.14 -4.71 0.84
C GLU A 18 -3.65 -3.79 1.98
N ALA A 19 -2.38 -3.88 2.35
CA ALA A 19 -1.77 -3.02 3.35
C ALA A 19 -1.73 -1.54 2.91
N LEU A 20 -1.53 -1.27 1.62
CA LEU A 20 -1.56 0.11 1.08
C LEU A 20 -2.98 0.71 1.13
N TRP A 21 -4.01 -0.09 0.79
CA TRP A 21 -5.40 0.35 0.96
C TRP A 21 -5.73 0.63 2.41
N LYS A 22 -5.28 -0.26 3.32
CA LYS A 22 -5.48 -0.08 4.76
C LYS A 22 -4.77 1.16 5.29
N LEU A 23 -3.52 1.40 4.89
CA LEU A 23 -2.78 2.61 5.23
C LEU A 23 -3.55 3.87 4.85
N ALA A 24 -4.11 3.92 3.62
CA ALA A 24 -4.90 5.06 3.17
C ALA A 24 -6.13 5.29 4.05
N ILE A 25 -6.86 4.22 4.39
CA ILE A 25 -8.07 4.29 5.21
C ILE A 25 -7.73 4.74 6.64
N ASP A 26 -6.77 4.07 7.29
CA ASP A 26 -6.47 4.28 8.70
C ASP A 26 -5.98 5.71 8.95
N ILE A 27 -4.99 6.18 8.17
CA ILE A 27 -4.41 7.52 8.36
C ILE A 27 -5.40 8.63 7.99
N ALA A 28 -6.16 8.46 6.90
CA ALA A 28 -7.18 9.47 6.54
C ALA A 28 -8.30 9.55 7.58
N SER A 29 -8.83 8.40 8.04
CA SER A 29 -9.87 8.36 9.07
C SER A 29 -9.38 8.93 10.40
N GLU A 30 -8.16 8.57 10.83
CA GLU A 30 -7.58 9.11 12.07
C GLU A 30 -7.39 10.63 11.99
N SER A 31 -6.93 11.15 10.84
CA SER A 31 -6.75 12.59 10.62
C SER A 31 -8.09 13.36 10.71
N GLN A 32 -9.16 12.78 10.16
CA GLN A 32 -10.52 13.35 10.24
C GLN A 32 -11.08 13.34 11.66
N GLU A 33 -11.04 12.18 12.33
CA GLU A 33 -11.58 12.01 13.67
C GLU A 33 -10.92 12.94 14.68
N LYS A 34 -9.60 13.05 14.63
CA LYS A 34 -8.81 13.89 15.52
C LYS A 34 -8.73 15.34 15.06
N LYS A 35 -9.22 15.67 13.86
CA LYS A 35 -9.04 16.99 13.21
C LYS A 35 -7.58 17.45 13.25
N CYS A 36 -6.67 16.49 13.13
CA CYS A 36 -5.22 16.71 13.16
C CYS A 36 -4.70 16.70 11.74
N TYR A 37 -4.59 17.89 11.15
CA TYR A 37 -4.08 18.05 9.79
C TYR A 37 -2.61 18.45 9.82
N ALA A 38 -1.83 17.88 8.91
CA ALA A 38 -0.38 18.08 8.84
C ALA A 38 0.01 18.73 7.51
N ALA A 39 1.08 19.52 7.52
CA ALA A 39 1.73 20.00 6.29
C ALA A 39 2.43 18.84 5.55
N GLY A 40 2.85 17.82 6.30
CA GLY A 40 3.49 16.61 5.80
C GLY A 40 3.35 15.46 6.78
N ILE A 41 3.33 14.23 6.25
CA ILE A 41 3.35 12.98 7.02
C ILE A 41 4.50 12.14 6.47
N ASP A 42 5.55 11.97 7.24
CA ASP A 42 6.68 11.12 6.82
C ASP A 42 6.55 9.67 7.35
N PRO A 43 7.30 8.72 6.76
CA PRO A 43 7.18 7.31 7.13
C PRO A 43 7.53 6.97 8.58
N ASP A 44 8.31 7.80 9.27
CA ASP A 44 8.64 7.61 10.70
C ASP A 44 7.48 8.02 11.62
N MET A 45 6.53 8.81 11.11
CA MET A 45 5.31 9.21 11.83
C MET A 45 4.23 8.12 11.82
N VAL A 46 4.33 7.15 10.92
CA VAL A 46 3.33 6.08 10.80
C VAL A 46 3.85 4.83 11.50
N VAL A 47 3.22 4.51 12.61
CA VAL A 47 3.50 3.33 13.44
C VAL A 47 2.50 2.23 13.10
N ILE A 48 2.97 0.99 13.12
CA ILE A 48 2.17 -0.20 12.86
C ILE A 48 2.00 -0.93 14.19
N ASP A 49 0.75 -1.10 14.59
CA ASP A 49 0.37 -1.84 15.80
C ASP A 49 -0.87 -2.69 15.52
N ASN A 50 -0.81 -3.99 15.82
CA ASN A 50 -1.92 -4.94 15.59
C ASN A 50 -2.53 -4.87 14.17
N ASP A 51 -1.68 -4.79 13.15
CA ASP A 51 -2.06 -4.63 11.74
C ASP A 51 -2.80 -3.31 11.42
N GLU A 52 -2.80 -2.32 12.32
CA GLU A 52 -3.34 -0.99 12.09
C GLU A 52 -2.23 0.05 11.93
N PHE A 53 -2.50 1.09 11.14
CA PHE A 53 -1.59 2.21 10.95
C PHE A 53 -2.06 3.39 11.77
N HIS A 54 -1.15 3.93 12.60
CA HIS A 54 -1.43 5.04 13.50
C HIS A 54 -0.48 6.20 13.26
N LEU A 55 -0.99 7.42 13.36
CA LEU A 55 -0.20 8.62 13.20
C LEU A 55 0.39 9.08 14.55
N VAL A 56 1.71 9.14 14.63
CA VAL A 56 2.43 9.70 15.77
C VAL A 56 3.04 11.04 15.36
N PRO A 57 2.61 12.16 15.93
CA PRO A 57 3.13 13.48 15.60
C PRO A 57 4.64 13.59 15.85
N LYS A 58 5.31 14.37 14.99
CA LYS A 58 6.73 14.63 15.02
C LYS A 58 7.00 16.09 14.64
N ASP A 59 7.92 16.73 15.33
CA ASP A 59 8.23 18.16 15.12
C ASP A 59 8.90 18.45 13.77
N ASN A 60 9.79 17.56 13.33
CA ASN A 60 10.56 17.72 12.10
C ASN A 60 10.11 16.71 11.05
N VAL A 61 9.25 17.13 10.13
CA VAL A 61 8.80 16.33 9.00
C VAL A 61 9.78 16.48 7.82
N MET A 62 10.04 15.39 7.12
CA MET A 62 10.87 15.40 5.91
C MET A 62 10.20 16.26 4.83
N PRO A 63 10.91 17.28 4.27
CA PRO A 63 10.34 18.19 3.27
C PRO A 63 9.75 17.49 2.05
N GLU A 64 10.27 16.31 1.70
CA GLU A 64 9.86 15.50 0.56
C GLU A 64 8.41 14.99 0.70
N PHE A 65 7.89 14.93 1.94
CA PHE A 65 6.51 14.54 2.25
C PHE A 65 5.61 15.73 2.55
N CYS A 66 6.13 16.96 2.54
CA CYS A 66 5.31 18.15 2.73
C CYS A 66 4.62 18.54 1.42
N ALA A 67 3.35 18.94 1.50
CA ALA A 67 2.58 19.41 0.36
C ALA A 67 3.16 20.72 -0.23
N PRO A 68 2.91 21.02 -1.53
CA PRO A 68 3.45 22.20 -2.19
C PRO A 68 3.08 23.53 -1.51
N GLU A 69 1.90 23.60 -0.91
CA GLU A 69 1.40 24.78 -0.19
C GLU A 69 2.12 25.04 1.15
N GLY A 70 2.81 24.03 1.71
CA GLY A 70 3.64 24.17 2.93
C GLY A 70 2.90 24.47 4.23
N LEU A 71 1.57 24.53 4.21
CA LEU A 71 0.73 24.83 5.37
C LEU A 71 -0.06 23.59 5.80
N ALA A 72 -0.22 23.40 7.12
CA ALA A 72 -1.04 22.33 7.67
C ALA A 72 -2.51 22.56 7.31
N SER A 73 -3.08 21.64 6.57
CA SER A 73 -4.47 21.66 6.12
C SER A 73 -4.94 20.25 5.77
N GLU A 74 -6.24 20.09 5.61
CA GLU A 74 -6.81 18.84 5.12
C GLU A 74 -6.22 18.45 3.75
N THR A 75 -6.17 19.41 2.82
CA THR A 75 -5.64 19.19 1.49
C THR A 75 -4.14 18.85 1.49
N ALA A 76 -3.36 19.46 2.38
CA ALA A 76 -1.94 19.13 2.56
C ALA A 76 -1.76 17.70 3.10
N THR A 77 -2.62 17.29 4.04
CA THR A 77 -2.65 15.92 4.58
C THR A 77 -2.92 14.90 3.46
N VAL A 78 -3.88 15.18 2.57
CA VAL A 78 -4.19 14.34 1.40
C VAL A 78 -2.98 14.19 0.48
N TRP A 79 -2.31 15.30 0.14
CA TRP A 79 -1.12 15.24 -0.71
C TRP A 79 -0.02 14.39 -0.08
N SER A 80 0.24 14.65 1.20
CA SER A 80 1.26 13.93 1.96
C SER A 80 0.96 12.43 2.02
N LEU A 81 -0.30 12.05 2.19
CA LEU A 81 -0.73 10.64 2.16
C LEU A 81 -0.51 10.01 0.78
N GLY A 82 -0.73 10.76 -0.30
CA GLY A 82 -0.39 10.31 -1.66
C GLY A 82 1.11 10.03 -1.83
N ALA A 83 1.97 10.94 -1.33
CA ALA A 83 3.42 10.76 -1.34
C ALA A 83 3.86 9.55 -0.50
N LEU A 84 3.21 9.37 0.66
CA LEU A 84 3.45 8.25 1.56
C LEU A 84 3.07 6.90 0.93
N LEU A 85 1.94 6.82 0.22
CA LEU A 85 1.53 5.63 -0.53
C LEU A 85 2.51 5.26 -1.64
N CYS A 86 3.04 6.26 -2.36
CA CYS A 86 4.10 6.03 -3.35
C CYS A 86 5.35 5.42 -2.69
N TYR A 87 5.79 6.01 -1.58
CA TYR A 87 6.94 5.54 -0.84
C TYR A 87 6.72 4.12 -0.28
N ALA A 88 5.60 3.88 0.36
CA ALA A 88 5.24 2.56 0.89
C ALA A 88 5.20 1.47 -0.20
N SER A 89 4.73 1.84 -1.40
CA SER A 89 4.67 0.93 -2.55
C SER A 89 6.03 0.56 -3.14
N SER A 90 6.97 1.52 -3.18
CA SER A 90 8.21 1.39 -3.97
C SER A 90 9.49 1.41 -3.14
N GLY A 91 9.46 1.95 -1.92
CA GLY A 91 10.65 2.28 -1.13
C GLY A 91 11.38 3.54 -1.61
N HIS A 92 10.86 4.24 -2.63
CA HIS A 92 11.50 5.41 -3.22
C HIS A 92 10.65 6.67 -3.05
N LEU A 93 11.33 7.79 -2.83
CA LEU A 93 10.71 9.11 -2.78
C LEU A 93 10.17 9.50 -4.16
N ILE A 94 9.04 10.20 -4.19
CA ILE A 94 8.46 10.70 -5.44
C ILE A 94 9.34 11.79 -6.08
N PHE A 95 9.17 12.00 -7.38
CA PHE A 95 9.87 13.02 -8.15
C PHE A 95 11.40 13.01 -7.95
N GLY A 96 12.00 11.82 -7.92
CA GLY A 96 13.44 11.67 -7.80
C GLY A 96 14.04 12.15 -6.46
N GLY A 97 13.23 12.14 -5.39
CA GLY A 97 13.66 12.56 -4.07
C GLY A 97 13.45 14.03 -3.75
N SER A 98 12.93 14.81 -4.70
CA SER A 98 12.67 16.24 -4.49
C SER A 98 11.28 16.55 -3.92
N GLY A 99 10.40 15.54 -3.85
CA GLY A 99 9.04 15.67 -3.32
C GLY A 99 8.27 16.83 -3.96
N SER A 100 7.54 17.58 -3.14
CA SER A 100 6.74 18.72 -3.60
C SER A 100 7.54 19.85 -4.24
N LEU A 101 8.82 20.02 -3.86
CA LEU A 101 9.66 21.06 -4.44
C LEU A 101 9.85 20.89 -5.96
N TYR A 102 9.86 19.65 -6.45
CA TYR A 102 9.87 19.40 -7.88
C TYR A 102 8.56 19.84 -8.53
N GLN A 103 7.44 19.53 -7.89
CA GLN A 103 6.11 19.90 -8.38
C GLN A 103 5.88 21.43 -8.36
N VAL A 104 6.41 22.15 -7.36
CA VAL A 104 6.39 23.62 -7.35
C VAL A 104 7.07 24.22 -8.57
N LYS A 105 8.21 23.63 -8.98
CA LYS A 105 8.95 24.09 -10.17
C LYS A 105 8.32 23.61 -11.48
N HIS A 106 7.58 22.51 -11.43
CA HIS A 106 6.98 21.84 -12.58
C HIS A 106 5.52 21.46 -12.29
N PRO A 107 4.58 22.43 -12.20
CA PRO A 107 3.19 22.17 -11.78
C PRO A 107 2.45 21.19 -12.70
N ASP A 108 2.85 21.11 -13.97
CA ASP A 108 2.27 20.20 -14.97
C ASP A 108 3.01 18.87 -15.08
N VAL A 109 3.87 18.54 -14.08
CA VAL A 109 4.59 17.27 -14.08
C VAL A 109 3.64 16.10 -14.12
N LYS A 110 3.98 15.09 -14.94
CA LYS A 110 3.23 13.84 -14.98
C LYS A 110 3.25 13.17 -13.60
N LEU A 111 2.07 12.94 -13.03
CA LEU A 111 1.94 12.29 -11.74
C LEU A 111 2.42 10.83 -11.80
N PRO A 112 3.03 10.32 -10.72
CA PRO A 112 3.59 8.98 -10.70
C PRO A 112 2.50 7.93 -10.85
N ALA A 113 2.83 6.85 -11.55
CA ALA A 113 2.07 5.61 -11.54
C ALA A 113 2.79 4.60 -10.64
N LEU A 114 2.03 3.86 -9.84
CA LEU A 114 2.60 2.84 -8.99
C LEU A 114 3.07 1.63 -9.81
N GLN A 115 3.91 0.80 -9.21
CA GLN A 115 4.35 -0.45 -9.81
C GLN A 115 3.17 -1.34 -10.22
N LYS A 116 3.35 -2.18 -11.24
CA LYS A 116 2.30 -3.06 -11.78
C LYS A 116 1.54 -3.87 -10.71
N LYS A 117 2.25 -4.31 -9.66
CA LYS A 117 1.65 -5.05 -8.53
C LYS A 117 0.66 -4.22 -7.71
N HIS A 118 0.74 -2.88 -7.78
CA HIS A 118 -0.09 -1.93 -7.05
C HIS A 118 -0.85 -0.97 -7.98
N ALA A 119 -0.98 -1.32 -9.26
CA ALA A 119 -1.54 -0.44 -10.30
C ALA A 119 -2.97 0.03 -9.99
N SER A 120 -3.73 -0.73 -9.22
CA SER A 120 -5.11 -0.37 -8.84
C SER A 120 -5.19 0.85 -7.91
N LEU A 121 -4.12 1.15 -7.14
CA LEU A 121 -4.04 2.35 -6.32
C LEU A 121 -3.61 3.59 -7.11
N THR A 122 -3.11 3.44 -8.32
CA THR A 122 -2.59 4.57 -9.10
C THR A 122 -3.59 5.72 -9.24
N PRO A 123 -4.89 5.50 -9.55
CA PRO A 123 -5.86 6.59 -9.64
C PRO A 123 -5.99 7.37 -8.33
N LEU A 124 -6.12 6.68 -7.19
CA LEU A 124 -6.22 7.32 -5.87
C LEU A 124 -5.00 8.19 -5.58
N VAL A 125 -3.80 7.64 -5.78
CA VAL A 125 -2.54 8.36 -5.57
C VAL A 125 -2.47 9.61 -6.45
N GLN A 126 -2.88 9.52 -7.72
CA GLN A 126 -2.90 10.66 -8.64
C GLN A 126 -3.89 11.74 -8.21
N HIS A 127 -5.06 11.38 -7.69
CA HIS A 127 -6.02 12.33 -7.11
C HIS A 127 -5.47 13.03 -5.86
N CYS A 128 -4.65 12.34 -5.07
CA CYS A 128 -3.99 12.93 -3.91
C CYS A 128 -2.89 13.93 -4.29
N LEU A 129 -2.07 13.62 -5.31
CA LEU A 129 -0.88 14.37 -5.68
C LEU A 129 -1.14 15.55 -6.63
N VAL A 130 -2.39 15.94 -6.84
CA VAL A 130 -2.72 17.12 -7.63
C VAL A 130 -2.08 18.36 -7.01
N TYR A 131 -1.40 19.19 -7.84
CA TYR A 131 -0.69 20.39 -7.38
C TYR A 131 -1.63 21.40 -6.73
N SER A 132 -2.74 21.73 -7.38
CA SER A 132 -3.76 22.67 -6.91
C SER A 132 -4.57 22.06 -5.77
N PRO A 133 -4.55 22.62 -4.54
CA PRO A 133 -5.29 22.07 -3.40
C PRO A 133 -6.79 21.97 -3.64
N GLU A 134 -7.37 22.96 -4.35
CA GLU A 134 -8.81 23.03 -4.66
C GLU A 134 -9.28 21.97 -5.69
N LYS A 135 -8.36 21.35 -6.42
CA LYS A 135 -8.64 20.27 -7.37
C LYS A 135 -8.29 18.88 -6.83
N ARG A 136 -7.75 18.86 -5.63
CA ARG A 136 -7.33 17.64 -4.95
C ARG A 136 -8.54 16.95 -4.34
N ILE A 137 -8.55 15.63 -4.31
CA ILE A 137 -9.58 14.84 -3.63
C ILE A 137 -9.67 15.26 -2.14
N SER A 138 -10.86 15.27 -1.57
CA SER A 138 -11.06 15.49 -0.14
C SER A 138 -10.73 14.23 0.67
N LEU A 139 -10.52 14.37 2.00
CA LEU A 139 -10.31 13.20 2.86
C LEU A 139 -11.51 12.26 2.89
N ASP A 140 -12.74 12.79 2.87
CA ASP A 140 -13.97 12.00 2.82
C ASP A 140 -14.02 11.12 1.55
N GLU A 141 -13.79 11.73 0.39
CA GLU A 141 -13.75 11.02 -0.89
C GLU A 141 -12.62 10.01 -0.94
N LEU A 142 -11.44 10.35 -0.39
CA LEU A 142 -10.28 9.45 -0.30
C LEU A 142 -10.62 8.19 0.49
N VAL A 143 -11.24 8.33 1.67
CA VAL A 143 -11.67 7.18 2.49
C VAL A 143 -12.69 6.32 1.75
N ILE A 144 -13.65 6.94 1.04
CA ILE A 144 -14.66 6.22 0.26
C ILE A 144 -13.98 5.43 -0.88
N GLU A 145 -13.09 6.06 -1.64
CA GLU A 145 -12.37 5.40 -2.75
C GLU A 145 -11.44 4.30 -2.23
N ALA A 146 -10.73 4.55 -1.13
CA ALA A 146 -9.84 3.56 -0.53
C ALA A 146 -10.61 2.32 -0.03
N ARG A 147 -11.76 2.50 0.60
CA ARG A 147 -12.62 1.38 1.03
C ARG A 147 -13.13 0.56 -0.15
N LYS A 148 -13.56 1.20 -1.23
CA LYS A 148 -13.94 0.51 -2.48
C LYS A 148 -12.78 -0.29 -3.06
N GLY A 149 -11.58 0.30 -3.11
CA GLY A 149 -10.37 -0.36 -3.58
C GLY A 149 -9.99 -1.58 -2.74
N MET A 150 -10.06 -1.46 -1.41
CA MET A 150 -9.83 -2.56 -0.46
C MET A 150 -10.78 -3.73 -0.72
N GLU A 151 -12.09 -3.47 -0.90
CA GLU A 151 -13.08 -4.51 -1.17
C GLU A 151 -12.80 -5.24 -2.50
N LEU A 152 -12.41 -4.50 -3.54
CA LEU A 152 -12.04 -5.10 -4.82
C LEU A 152 -10.74 -5.94 -4.70
N CYS A 153 -9.78 -5.48 -3.91
CA CYS A 153 -8.55 -6.21 -3.63
C CYS A 153 -8.87 -7.55 -2.95
N LYS A 154 -9.67 -7.55 -1.88
CA LYS A 154 -10.10 -8.75 -1.16
C LYS A 154 -10.85 -9.75 -2.05
N LYS A 155 -11.75 -9.28 -2.92
CA LYS A 155 -12.46 -10.14 -3.88
C LYS A 155 -11.49 -10.82 -4.85
N ARG A 156 -10.50 -10.10 -5.38
CA ARG A 156 -9.48 -10.67 -6.28
C ARG A 156 -8.62 -11.73 -5.60
N THR A 157 -8.25 -11.52 -4.35
CA THR A 157 -7.45 -12.48 -3.57
C THR A 157 -8.23 -13.77 -3.31
N ARG A 158 -9.51 -13.67 -2.89
CA ARG A 158 -10.40 -14.83 -2.67
C ARG A 158 -10.62 -15.65 -3.95
N SER A 159 -10.82 -14.98 -5.09
CA SER A 159 -11.00 -15.67 -6.37
C SER A 159 -9.75 -16.46 -6.79
N LYS A 160 -8.55 -15.93 -6.51
CA LYS A 160 -7.29 -16.63 -6.81
C LYS A 160 -7.05 -17.83 -5.91
N SER A 161 -7.43 -17.77 -4.64
CA SER A 161 -7.31 -18.91 -3.71
C SER A 161 -8.24 -20.05 -4.08
N ASN A 162 -9.48 -19.78 -4.48
CA ASN A 162 -10.44 -20.81 -4.90
C ASN A 162 -10.00 -21.55 -6.17
N VAL A 163 -9.42 -20.86 -7.15
CA VAL A 163 -8.89 -21.49 -8.37
C VAL A 163 -7.69 -22.40 -8.10
N LYS A 164 -6.91 -22.13 -7.03
CA LYS A 164 -5.79 -22.99 -6.65
C LYS A 164 -6.24 -24.31 -6.01
N VAL A 165 -7.33 -24.27 -5.23
CA VAL A 165 -7.88 -25.45 -4.56
C VAL A 165 -8.49 -26.43 -5.57
N GLU A 166 -9.13 -25.96 -6.66
CA GLU A 166 -9.70 -26.82 -7.69
C GLU A 166 -8.66 -27.54 -8.57
N LYS A 167 -7.39 -27.08 -8.56
CA LYS A 167 -6.30 -27.71 -9.32
C LYS A 167 -5.51 -28.77 -8.54
N GLU A 168 -5.78 -28.96 -7.26
CA GLU A 168 -5.08 -29.92 -6.39
C GLU A 168 -5.97 -31.12 -5.99
N HIS A 169 -6.95 -31.52 -6.81
CA HIS A 169 -7.54 -32.83 -6.63
C HIS A 169 -6.56 -33.90 -7.15
N PRO A 170 -6.08 -34.79 -6.27
CA PRO A 170 -5.25 -35.91 -6.71
C PRO A 170 -6.06 -36.82 -7.62
N VAL A 171 -5.51 -37.06 -8.80
CA VAL A 171 -5.93 -38.16 -9.63
C VAL A 171 -5.76 -39.43 -8.79
N THR A 172 -6.87 -40.05 -8.40
CA THR A 172 -6.89 -41.40 -7.84
C THR A 172 -6.40 -42.33 -8.92
N THR A 173 -5.13 -42.63 -8.89
CA THR A 173 -4.58 -43.78 -9.60
C THR A 173 -5.08 -45.03 -8.89
N SER A 174 -6.01 -45.74 -9.52
CA SER A 174 -6.36 -47.08 -9.16
C SER A 174 -5.12 -47.98 -9.20
N LEU A 175 -4.68 -48.38 -8.01
CA LEU A 175 -3.72 -49.48 -7.85
C LEU A 175 -4.41 -50.81 -8.27
N ASP A 176 -4.24 -51.20 -9.50
CA ASP A 176 -4.48 -52.56 -9.95
C ASP A 176 -3.31 -52.94 -10.88
N GLU A 177 -2.16 -53.20 -10.29
CA GLU A 177 -1.09 -53.96 -10.91
C GLU A 177 -0.62 -55.05 -9.94
N ARG A 178 -1.21 -56.21 -10.19
CA ARG A 178 -0.83 -57.53 -9.67
C ARG A 178 0.58 -57.83 -10.11
N TRP A 179 1.51 -58.01 -9.17
CA TRP A 179 2.87 -58.53 -9.45
C TRP A 179 2.75 -59.99 -9.91
N PRO A 180 3.44 -60.41 -11.00
CA PRO A 180 3.56 -61.82 -11.32
C PRO A 180 4.54 -62.49 -10.32
N GLU A 181 4.02 -63.48 -9.59
CA GLU A 181 4.83 -64.51 -8.97
C GLU A 181 5.46 -65.31 -10.12
N GLU A 182 6.76 -65.23 -10.31
CA GLU A 182 7.60 -66.29 -10.85
C GLU A 182 9.05 -65.79 -10.94
N MET A 183 9.85 -66.21 -10.01
CA MET A 183 11.14 -66.86 -10.21
C MET A 183 11.82 -67.08 -8.85
N ILE A 184 11.34 -68.11 -8.15
CA ILE A 184 12.23 -68.88 -7.27
C ILE A 184 12.68 -70.09 -8.10
N ASP A 185 13.88 -70.08 -8.56
CA ASP A 185 14.57 -71.33 -8.84
C ASP A 185 16.05 -71.21 -8.53
N SER A 186 16.40 -72.02 -7.58
CA SER A 186 17.58 -72.84 -7.34
C SER A 186 18.82 -72.63 -8.25
N THR A 187 20.00 -72.48 -7.69
CA THR A 187 21.01 -73.55 -7.68
C THR A 187 22.35 -73.05 -7.11
N VAL A 188 22.83 -73.86 -6.13
CA VAL A 188 24.20 -74.20 -5.74
C VAL A 188 25.01 -73.13 -5.03
#